data_4c64f3a63f8c44ab7ba53fc9a82adcce
#
_entry.id   4c64f3a63f8c44ab7ba53fc9a82adcce
#
_cell.length_a   1.000
_cell.length_b   1.000
_cell.length_c   1.000
_cell.angle_alpha   90.00
_cell.angle_beta   90.00
_cell.angle_gamma   90.00
#
_symmetry.space_group_name_H-M   'P 1'
#
loop_
_entity.id
_entity.type
_entity.pdbx_description
1 polymer ?
#
loop_
_entity_poly.entity_id
_entity_poly.type
_entity_poly.pdbx_seq_one_letter_code
_entity_poly.pdbx_strand_id
1 'polypeptide(L)'
;MANHMLGLGSQFPTFSKTAVVSLEQGKEFATITSEDHKKDGKWLVMFWWPKDFTFVCPTEIAEFNRRAGDFADRDASLIGASTDSEFVHAAWRRDHDDLRGLKFPMLADTSKSLAEELGILTEGEKVAYRVTYIADQDGVIRWVSA
;
A
#
# COMPACT_ATOMS: atom_id res chain seq x y z
N MET A 1 -18.75 -9.25 13.10
CA MET A 1 -18.47 -8.02 13.85
C MET A 1 -17.97 -6.95 12.90
N ALA A 2 -18.59 -5.82 12.96
CA ALA A 2 -18.06 -4.70 12.21
C ALA A 2 -16.72 -4.28 12.83
N ASN A 3 -15.67 -4.34 12.07
CA ASN A 3 -14.37 -3.87 12.53
C ASN A 3 -14.33 -2.35 12.42
N HIS A 4 -13.86 -1.72 13.46
CA HIS A 4 -13.64 -0.29 13.42
C HIS A 4 -12.32 -0.02 12.70
N MET A 5 -12.35 0.96 11.79
CA MET A 5 -11.14 1.42 11.17
C MET A 5 -10.20 2.00 12.22
N LEU A 6 -8.95 1.56 12.23
CA LEU A 6 -7.95 2.15 13.12
C LEU A 6 -7.75 3.61 12.76
N GLY A 7 -7.63 4.43 13.77
CA GLY A 7 -7.52 5.87 13.59
C GLY A 7 -6.30 6.47 14.27
N LEU A 8 -6.36 7.79 14.44
CA LEU A 8 -5.28 8.58 15.00
C LEU A 8 -4.84 8.04 16.36
N GLY A 9 -3.55 7.95 16.58
CA GLY A 9 -2.97 7.52 17.84
C GLY A 9 -2.81 6.02 17.99
N SER A 10 -3.43 5.22 17.11
CA SER A 10 -3.27 3.78 17.14
C SER A 10 -1.94 3.37 16.53
N GLN A 11 -1.41 2.24 17.00
CA GLN A 11 -0.22 1.65 16.40
C GLN A 11 -0.61 0.99 15.08
N PHE A 12 0.12 1.29 13.99
CA PHE A 12 -0.08 0.61 12.73
C PHE A 12 0.25 -0.88 12.91
N PRO A 13 -0.62 -1.80 12.41
CA PRO A 13 -0.40 -3.23 12.64
C PRO A 13 0.93 -3.73 12.10
N THR A 14 1.48 -4.72 12.78
CA THR A 14 2.66 -5.43 12.30
C THR A 14 2.30 -6.21 11.05
N PHE A 15 3.13 -6.12 10.01
CA PHE A 15 2.90 -6.88 8.79
C PHE A 15 4.22 -7.33 8.15
N SER A 16 4.12 -8.39 7.38
CA SER A 16 5.19 -8.89 6.51
C SER A 16 4.49 -9.45 5.27
N LYS A 17 4.62 -8.76 4.15
CA LYS A 17 3.88 -9.10 2.93
C LYS A 17 4.79 -9.03 1.71
N THR A 18 4.45 -9.85 0.71
CA THR A 18 5.09 -9.76 -0.59
C THR A 18 4.60 -8.53 -1.33
N ALA A 19 5.50 -7.86 -2.02
CA ALA A 19 5.17 -6.70 -2.83
C ALA A 19 5.85 -6.78 -4.18
N VAL A 20 5.26 -6.12 -5.18
CA VAL A 20 5.90 -5.91 -6.48
C VAL A 20 6.73 -4.65 -6.37
N VAL A 21 8.05 -4.80 -6.55
CA VAL A 21 8.98 -3.69 -6.41
C VAL A 21 9.61 -3.29 -7.74
N SER A 22 9.46 -4.13 -8.76
CA SER A 22 10.11 -3.93 -10.06
C SER A 22 9.40 -4.77 -11.12
N LEU A 23 9.61 -4.46 -12.38
CA LEU A 23 9.20 -5.31 -13.50
C LEU A 23 10.39 -5.99 -14.17
N GLU A 24 11.58 -5.82 -13.62
CA GLU A 24 12.78 -6.51 -14.10
C GLU A 24 12.66 -8.00 -13.84
N GLN A 25 12.91 -8.80 -14.88
CA GLN A 25 12.75 -10.26 -14.81
C GLN A 25 13.62 -10.83 -13.68
N GLY A 26 12.99 -11.60 -12.81
CA GLY A 26 13.66 -12.24 -11.66
C GLY A 26 13.80 -11.34 -10.44
N LYS A 27 13.39 -10.06 -10.53
CA LYS A 27 13.50 -9.09 -9.43
C LYS A 27 12.17 -8.40 -9.13
N GLU A 28 11.06 -9.03 -9.50
CA GLU A 28 9.74 -8.42 -9.37
C GLU A 28 9.28 -8.31 -7.92
N PHE A 29 9.61 -9.30 -7.09
CA PHE A 29 9.00 -9.46 -5.77
C PHE A 29 10.01 -9.28 -4.64
N ALA A 30 9.56 -8.67 -3.56
CA ALA A 30 10.32 -8.56 -2.32
C ALA A 30 9.36 -8.60 -1.14
N THR A 31 9.85 -9.00 0.03
CA THR A 31 9.08 -8.93 1.25
C THR A 31 9.25 -7.56 1.88
N ILE A 32 8.15 -6.91 2.23
CA ILE A 32 8.15 -5.63 2.94
C ILE A 32 7.49 -5.82 4.29
N THR A 33 8.09 -5.26 5.32
CA THR A 33 7.60 -5.39 6.69
C THR A 33 7.32 -4.02 7.31
N SER A 34 6.52 -4.04 8.37
CA SER A 34 6.22 -2.84 9.15
C SER A 34 7.46 -2.26 9.86
N GLU A 35 8.53 -3.03 9.97
CA GLU A 35 9.76 -2.56 10.59
C GLU A 35 10.68 -1.80 9.64
N ASP A 36 10.49 -1.98 8.33
CA ASP A 36 11.41 -1.40 7.33
C ASP A 36 11.51 0.11 7.43
N HIS A 37 10.36 0.81 7.46
CA HIS A 37 10.37 2.27 7.52
C HIS A 37 10.93 2.78 8.85
N LYS A 38 10.69 2.03 9.93
CA LYS A 38 11.18 2.39 11.27
C LYS A 38 12.70 2.33 11.33
N LYS A 39 13.30 1.27 10.77
CA LYS A 39 14.75 1.11 10.72
C LYS A 39 15.41 2.24 9.95
N ASP A 40 14.75 2.69 8.88
CA ASP A 40 15.25 3.77 8.05
C ASP A 40 14.97 5.15 8.62
N GLY A 41 14.28 5.24 9.76
CA GLY A 41 13.91 6.50 10.37
C GLY A 41 12.89 7.29 9.56
N LYS A 42 12.05 6.61 8.81
CA LYS A 42 11.09 7.22 7.88
C LYS A 42 9.66 7.07 8.37
N TRP A 43 8.82 8.01 7.96
CA TRP A 43 7.38 7.88 8.10
C TRP A 43 6.87 6.88 7.07
N LEU A 44 5.71 6.28 7.32
CA LEU A 44 5.06 5.37 6.40
C LEU A 44 3.83 6.05 5.81
N VAL A 45 3.73 6.08 4.47
CA VAL A 45 2.51 6.48 3.76
C VAL A 45 2.02 5.25 3.01
N MET A 46 0.87 4.72 3.40
CA MET A 46 0.29 3.55 2.75
C MET A 46 -1.11 3.89 2.25
N PHE A 47 -1.31 3.80 0.94
CA PHE A 47 -2.62 4.04 0.36
C PHE A 47 -3.17 2.75 -0.25
N TRP A 48 -4.47 2.55 -0.05
CA TRP A 48 -5.19 1.35 -0.43
C TRP A 48 -6.18 1.63 -1.54
N TRP A 49 -6.37 0.66 -2.43
CA TRP A 49 -7.44 0.67 -3.42
C TRP A 49 -8.13 -0.70 -3.43
N PRO A 50 -9.41 -0.77 -3.92
CA PRO A 50 -10.19 -2.01 -3.86
C PRO A 50 -9.66 -3.13 -4.72
N LYS A 51 -9.37 -2.87 -6.00
CA LYS A 51 -8.99 -3.89 -6.97
C LYS A 51 -8.10 -3.35 -8.06
N ASP A 52 -7.17 -4.19 -8.50
CA ASP A 52 -6.40 -3.95 -9.72
C ASP A 52 -7.33 -4.06 -10.95
N PHE A 53 -6.84 -3.57 -12.08
CA PHE A 53 -7.55 -3.64 -13.36
C PHE A 53 -8.90 -2.90 -13.37
N THR A 54 -8.99 -1.78 -12.65
CA THR A 54 -10.14 -0.87 -12.70
C THR A 54 -9.74 0.45 -13.33
N PHE A 55 -10.74 1.24 -13.79
CA PHE A 55 -10.46 2.49 -14.51
C PHE A 55 -10.00 3.63 -13.60
N VAL A 56 -10.46 3.66 -12.37
CA VAL A 56 -10.20 4.78 -11.45
C VAL A 56 -8.87 4.66 -10.74
N CYS A 57 -8.52 3.45 -10.29
CA CYS A 57 -7.30 3.22 -9.51
C CYS A 57 -6.01 3.62 -10.22
N PRO A 58 -5.82 3.35 -11.54
CA PRO A 58 -4.57 3.74 -12.21
C PRO A 58 -4.28 5.23 -12.14
N THR A 59 -5.30 6.07 -12.23
CA THR A 59 -5.15 7.52 -12.19
C THR A 59 -4.61 7.98 -10.83
N GLU A 60 -5.17 7.43 -9.74
CA GLU A 60 -4.72 7.74 -8.38
C GLU A 60 -3.29 7.28 -8.15
N ILE A 61 -2.99 6.06 -8.57
CA ILE A 61 -1.66 5.46 -8.41
C ILE A 61 -0.63 6.28 -9.19
N ALA A 62 -0.96 6.69 -10.41
CA ALA A 62 -0.08 7.50 -11.23
C ALA A 62 0.20 8.87 -10.57
N GLU A 63 -0.80 9.45 -9.90
CA GLU A 63 -0.62 10.71 -9.19
C GLU A 63 0.35 10.55 -8.02
N PHE A 64 0.21 9.49 -7.22
CA PHE A 64 1.18 9.19 -6.16
C PHE A 64 2.58 9.01 -6.75
N ASN A 65 2.69 8.35 -7.89
CA ASN A 65 3.98 8.11 -8.53
C ASN A 65 4.65 9.42 -8.97
N ARG A 66 3.88 10.35 -9.53
CA ARG A 66 4.41 11.67 -9.90
C ARG A 66 4.95 12.43 -8.70
N ARG A 67 4.38 12.20 -7.53
CA ARG A 67 4.77 12.86 -6.29
C ARG A 67 5.70 12.02 -5.41
N ALA A 68 6.19 10.89 -5.94
CA ALA A 68 7.06 10.01 -5.16
C ALA A 68 8.30 10.71 -4.61
N GLY A 69 8.88 11.62 -5.40
CA GLY A 69 10.03 12.41 -4.96
C GLY A 69 9.70 13.32 -3.78
N ASP A 70 8.49 13.87 -3.74
CA ASP A 70 8.06 14.74 -2.63
C ASP A 70 8.00 13.95 -1.32
N PHE A 71 7.53 12.70 -1.37
CA PHE A 71 7.50 11.84 -0.19
C PHE A 71 8.91 11.48 0.27
N ALA A 72 9.79 11.14 -0.67
CA ALA A 72 11.18 10.83 -0.36
C ALA A 72 11.90 12.03 0.27
N ASP A 73 11.65 13.23 -0.23
CA ASP A 73 12.24 14.47 0.29
C ASP A 73 11.80 14.77 1.73
N ARG A 74 10.67 14.19 2.15
CA ARG A 74 10.14 14.35 3.51
C ARG A 74 10.37 13.13 4.38
N ASP A 75 11.31 12.29 4.02
CA ASP A 75 11.66 11.07 4.76
C ASP A 75 10.45 10.16 4.98
N ALA A 76 9.68 9.95 3.93
CA ALA A 76 8.52 9.06 3.96
C ALA A 76 8.69 7.90 2.98
N SER A 77 8.35 6.69 3.44
CA SER A 77 8.24 5.50 2.60
C SER A 77 6.82 5.42 2.06
N LEU A 78 6.68 5.39 0.74
CA LEU A 78 5.39 5.31 0.07
C LEU A 78 5.12 3.87 -0.37
N ILE A 79 3.96 3.34 -0.01
CA ILE A 79 3.54 1.97 -0.37
C ILE A 79 2.09 2.02 -0.84
N GLY A 80 1.82 1.41 -1.98
CA GLY A 80 0.45 1.17 -2.44
C GLY A 80 0.03 -0.24 -2.05
N ALA A 81 -1.26 -0.48 -1.79
CA ALA A 81 -1.73 -1.78 -1.33
C ALA A 81 -3.13 -2.10 -1.80
N SER A 82 -3.37 -3.38 -2.05
CA SER A 82 -4.70 -3.95 -2.23
C SER A 82 -4.69 -5.41 -1.81
N THR A 83 -5.86 -6.06 -1.85
CA THR A 83 -5.97 -7.48 -1.52
C THR A 83 -5.71 -8.39 -2.71
N ASP A 84 -5.32 -7.84 -3.85
CA ASP A 84 -4.90 -8.64 -5.00
C ASP A 84 -3.54 -9.27 -4.75
N SER A 85 -3.24 -10.35 -5.49
CA SER A 85 -1.96 -11.03 -5.35
C SER A 85 -0.83 -10.25 -6.01
N GLU A 86 0.40 -10.58 -5.64
CA GLU A 86 1.60 -10.02 -6.27
C GLU A 86 1.64 -10.31 -7.77
N PHE A 87 1.09 -11.44 -8.19
CA PHE A 87 1.06 -11.80 -9.61
C PHE A 87 0.08 -10.92 -10.38
N VAL A 88 -1.06 -10.62 -9.78
CA VAL A 88 -2.06 -9.71 -10.38
C VAL A 88 -1.48 -8.29 -10.44
N HIS A 89 -0.84 -7.83 -9.38
CA HIS A 89 -0.17 -6.52 -9.37
C HIS A 89 0.88 -6.41 -10.49
N ALA A 90 1.72 -7.44 -10.63
CA ALA A 90 2.75 -7.44 -11.67
C ALA A 90 2.14 -7.41 -13.07
N ALA A 91 1.09 -8.21 -13.30
CA ALA A 91 0.40 -8.23 -14.58
C ALA A 91 -0.22 -6.88 -14.92
N TRP A 92 -0.86 -6.25 -13.95
CA TRP A 92 -1.47 -4.94 -14.13
C TRP A 92 -0.43 -3.87 -14.46
N ARG A 93 0.69 -3.88 -13.77
CA ARG A 93 1.78 -2.94 -14.06
C ARG A 93 2.34 -3.12 -15.47
N ARG A 94 2.46 -4.37 -15.93
CA ARG A 94 2.94 -4.65 -17.29
C ARG A 94 1.94 -4.20 -18.35
N ASP A 95 0.66 -4.34 -18.06
CA ASP A 95 -0.42 -4.08 -18.99
C ASP A 95 -0.79 -2.60 -19.12
N HIS A 96 -0.49 -1.78 -18.13
CA HIS A 96 -0.89 -0.38 -18.08
C HIS A 96 0.30 0.55 -18.15
N ASP A 97 0.35 1.42 -19.17
CA ASP A 97 1.48 2.33 -19.41
C ASP A 97 1.81 3.20 -18.20
N ASP A 98 0.80 3.71 -17.50
CA ASP A 98 0.99 4.61 -16.38
C ASP A 98 1.57 3.90 -15.15
N LEU A 99 1.54 2.56 -15.13
CA LEU A 99 2.00 1.78 -13.98
C LEU A 99 3.35 1.11 -14.18
N ARG A 100 3.87 1.10 -15.41
CA ARG A 100 5.15 0.43 -15.70
C ARG A 100 6.33 1.04 -14.97
N GLY A 101 6.32 2.34 -14.82
CA GLY A 101 7.42 3.08 -14.20
C GLY A 101 7.20 3.43 -12.73
N LEU A 102 6.39 2.67 -11.99
CA LEU A 102 6.15 2.97 -10.59
C LEU A 102 7.43 2.94 -9.77
N LYS A 103 7.58 3.96 -8.93
CA LYS A 103 8.76 4.16 -8.07
C LYS A 103 8.53 3.68 -6.64
N PHE A 104 7.37 3.10 -6.36
CA PHE A 104 7.03 2.59 -5.03
C PHE A 104 6.47 1.18 -5.13
N PRO A 105 6.56 0.39 -4.04
CA PRO A 105 6.05 -0.99 -4.04
C PRO A 105 4.53 -1.06 -4.06
N MET A 106 4.02 -2.12 -4.66
CA MET A 106 2.60 -2.51 -4.58
C MET A 106 2.49 -3.73 -3.67
N LEU A 107 1.99 -3.54 -2.47
CA LEU A 107 1.86 -4.57 -1.46
C LEU A 107 0.68 -5.48 -1.77
N ALA A 108 0.88 -6.79 -1.64
CA ALA A 108 -0.15 -7.79 -1.88
C ALA A 108 -0.66 -8.34 -0.54
N ASP A 109 -1.81 -7.84 -0.08
CA ASP A 109 -2.47 -8.35 1.11
C ASP A 109 -3.44 -9.45 0.74
N THR A 110 -2.91 -10.51 0.10
CA THR A 110 -3.70 -11.59 -0.47
C THR A 110 -4.53 -12.33 0.59
N SER A 111 -3.98 -12.51 1.78
CA SER A 111 -4.71 -13.13 2.89
C SER A 111 -5.77 -12.22 3.50
N LYS A 112 -5.73 -10.93 3.16
CA LYS A 112 -6.63 -9.88 3.68
C LYS A 112 -6.41 -9.57 5.17
N SER A 113 -5.37 -10.14 5.76
CA SER A 113 -5.14 -9.99 7.21
C SER A 113 -4.81 -8.57 7.62
N LEU A 114 -4.01 -7.84 6.82
CA LEU A 114 -3.67 -6.46 7.15
C LEU A 114 -4.88 -5.53 6.99
N ALA A 115 -5.63 -5.69 5.90
CA ALA A 115 -6.85 -4.89 5.68
C ALA A 115 -7.87 -5.14 6.79
N GLU A 116 -7.99 -6.39 7.25
CA GLU A 116 -8.88 -6.74 8.34
C GLU A 116 -8.43 -6.10 9.65
N GLU A 117 -7.15 -6.16 9.98
CA GLU A 117 -6.62 -5.53 11.20
C GLU A 117 -6.78 -4.01 11.19
N LEU A 118 -6.64 -3.39 10.02
CA LEU A 118 -6.87 -1.95 9.87
C LEU A 118 -8.35 -1.58 9.92
N GLY A 119 -9.25 -2.56 9.77
CA GLY A 119 -10.68 -2.32 9.75
C GLY A 119 -11.17 -1.68 8.46
N ILE A 120 -10.50 -1.93 7.34
CA ILE A 120 -10.82 -1.31 6.05
C ILE A 120 -11.32 -2.31 5.01
N LEU A 121 -11.64 -3.53 5.43
CA LEU A 121 -12.15 -4.56 4.53
C LEU A 121 -13.66 -4.43 4.34
N THR A 122 -14.13 -4.42 3.09
CA THR A 122 -15.56 -4.35 2.79
C THR A 122 -16.24 -5.66 3.19
N GLU A 123 -17.52 -5.59 3.56
CA GLU A 123 -18.24 -6.77 4.01
C GLU A 123 -18.58 -7.73 2.87
N GLY A 124 -18.99 -7.22 1.73
CA GLY A 124 -19.43 -8.04 0.60
C GLY A 124 -18.31 -8.74 -0.11
N GLU A 125 -17.56 -8.00 -0.92
CA GLU A 125 -16.48 -8.56 -1.73
C GLU A 125 -15.21 -8.85 -0.96
N LYS A 126 -15.09 -8.33 0.25
CA LYS A 126 -13.89 -8.45 1.08
C LYS A 126 -12.65 -7.91 0.37
N VAL A 127 -12.79 -6.71 -0.16
CA VAL A 127 -11.70 -5.91 -0.71
C VAL A 127 -11.52 -4.68 0.15
N ALA A 128 -10.39 -3.98 0.00
CA ALA A 128 -10.13 -2.80 0.81
C ALA A 128 -10.98 -1.62 0.36
N TYR A 129 -11.37 -0.76 1.31
CA TYR A 129 -11.85 0.58 0.98
C TYR A 129 -10.67 1.42 0.47
N ARG A 130 -10.96 2.57 -0.17
CA ARG A 130 -9.94 3.55 -0.53
C ARG A 130 -9.56 4.31 0.71
N VAL A 131 -8.41 4.01 1.25
CA VAL A 131 -7.94 4.61 2.50
C VAL A 131 -6.46 4.93 2.37
N THR A 132 -6.04 6.06 2.91
CA THR A 132 -4.63 6.42 3.02
C THR A 132 -4.29 6.61 4.49
N TYR A 133 -3.23 5.94 4.93
CA TYR A 133 -2.68 6.06 6.27
C TYR A 133 -1.32 6.74 6.22
N ILE A 134 -1.08 7.61 7.20
CA ILE A 134 0.26 8.14 7.45
C ILE A 134 0.62 7.78 8.90
N ALA A 135 1.69 7.03 9.07
CA ALA A 135 2.22 6.68 10.38
C ALA A 135 3.61 7.30 10.56
N ASP A 136 3.95 7.65 11.80
CA ASP A 136 5.24 8.25 12.08
C ASP A 136 6.37 7.20 12.13
N GLN A 137 7.56 7.62 12.51
CA GLN A 137 8.74 6.78 12.56
C GLN A 137 8.63 5.62 13.57
N ASP A 138 7.73 5.75 14.53
CA ASP A 138 7.46 4.71 15.51
C ASP A 138 6.25 3.84 15.15
N GLY A 139 5.62 4.14 14.01
CA GLY A 139 4.47 3.41 13.53
C GLY A 139 3.13 3.87 14.11
N VAL A 140 3.10 5.02 14.76
CA VAL A 140 1.84 5.57 15.29
C VAL A 140 1.10 6.32 14.19
N ILE A 141 -0.18 6.00 13.99
CA ILE A 141 -1.00 6.62 12.96
C ILE A 141 -1.23 8.09 13.30
N ARG A 142 -0.84 8.97 12.39
CA ARG A 142 -0.95 10.41 12.56
C ARG A 142 -1.96 11.06 11.62
N TRP A 143 -2.39 10.35 10.58
CA TRP A 143 -3.35 10.86 9.61
C TRP A 143 -4.04 9.71 8.90
N VAL A 144 -5.33 9.84 8.68
CA VAL A 144 -6.15 8.86 7.93
C VAL A 144 -7.10 9.64 7.05
N SER A 145 -7.22 9.19 5.79
CA SER A 145 -8.22 9.69 4.86
C SER A 145 -8.92 8.50 4.22
N ALA A 146 -10.22 8.48 4.26
CA ALA A 146 -11.02 7.40 3.68
C ALA A 146 -11.89 7.91 2.54
#